data_5f5dee3d88dcef3506be3f0c27ee910f
#
_entry.id   5f5dee3d88dcef3506be3f0c27ee910f
#
_cell.length_a   1.000
_cell.length_b   1.000
_cell.length_c   1.000
_cell.angle_alpha   90.00
_cell.angle_beta   90.00
_cell.angle_gamma   90.00
#
_symmetry.space_group_name_H-M   'P 1'
#
loop_
_entity.id
_entity.type
_entity.pdbx_description
1 polymer ?
#
loop_
_entity_poly.entity_id
_entity_poly.type
_entity_poly.pdbx_seq_one_letter_code
_entity_poly.pdbx_strand_id
1 'polypeptide(L)'
;MPQIFHHSTNALAKITIYGAVFIGVALLWVAVELNRSSWNTGQWVEKQQPVQFSHKHHVGDDGIDCRYCHTSVETAASAGMPSTNTCMNCHKQIWADSPYLEPVRASFRTGKPIGWIRVHDLPDYAYFNHSIHVNKGVGCSTCHGRVDDMPIAYQAATLQMEWCLACHRQPERFLRPKEKIFDMTWRTENKSAEELQEGMTWKADYKVQGRAVLESCSTCHR
;
A
#
# COMPACT_ATOMS: atom_id res chain seq x y z
N MET A 1 31.80 47.65 28.68
CA MET A 1 32.84 46.88 27.92
C MET A 1 33.03 47.54 26.55
N PRO A 2 34.21 47.73 26.06
CA PRO A 2 34.44 48.33 24.75
C PRO A 2 33.86 47.39 23.67
N GLN A 3 33.09 47.94 22.76
CA GLN A 3 32.55 47.21 21.62
C GLN A 3 33.65 46.93 20.62
N ILE A 4 33.91 45.66 20.35
CA ILE A 4 35.00 45.24 19.45
C ILE A 4 34.61 45.43 17.97
N PHE A 5 33.32 45.24 17.65
CA PHE A 5 32.82 45.31 16.29
C PHE A 5 31.96 46.56 16.05
N HIS A 6 31.95 47.06 14.82
CA HIS A 6 31.10 48.20 14.43
C HIS A 6 29.59 47.87 14.60
N HIS A 7 28.74 48.88 14.87
CA HIS A 7 27.30 48.69 15.08
C HIS A 7 26.57 47.95 13.92
N SER A 8 27.02 48.13 12.71
CA SER A 8 26.49 47.45 11.52
C SER A 8 26.67 45.92 11.56
N THR A 9 27.66 45.40 12.29
CA THR A 9 27.86 43.95 12.44
C THR A 9 26.76 43.28 13.26
N ASN A 10 26.03 44.00 14.10
CA ASN A 10 24.87 43.46 14.82
C ASN A 10 23.73 43.13 13.87
N ALA A 11 23.46 43.99 12.87
CA ALA A 11 22.44 43.72 11.84
C ALA A 11 22.88 42.55 10.97
N LEU A 12 24.13 42.53 10.53
CA LEU A 12 24.69 41.44 9.73
C LEU A 12 24.61 40.09 10.49
N ALA A 13 25.04 40.08 11.77
CA ALA A 13 24.94 38.87 12.60
C ALA A 13 23.50 38.35 12.76
N LYS A 14 22.54 39.26 12.96
CA LYS A 14 21.11 38.87 13.02
C LYS A 14 20.63 38.27 11.69
N ILE A 15 20.95 38.93 10.57
CA ILE A 15 20.53 38.44 9.24
C ILE A 15 21.18 37.08 8.95
N THR A 16 22.45 36.88 9.25
CA THR A 16 23.11 35.60 8.99
C THR A 16 22.59 34.50 9.90
N ILE A 17 22.38 34.76 11.18
CA ILE A 17 21.82 33.76 12.12
C ILE A 17 20.39 33.39 11.73
N TYR A 18 19.49 34.37 11.58
CA TYR A 18 18.11 34.09 11.21
C TYR A 18 17.99 33.49 9.79
N GLY A 19 18.82 33.95 8.86
CA GLY A 19 18.90 33.38 7.52
C GLY A 19 19.37 31.93 7.54
N ALA A 20 20.39 31.59 8.31
CA ALA A 20 20.87 30.22 8.47
C ALA A 20 19.82 29.32 9.10
N VAL A 21 19.13 29.77 10.14
CA VAL A 21 18.04 29.03 10.77
C VAL A 21 16.89 28.83 9.79
N PHE A 22 16.47 29.89 9.08
CA PHE A 22 15.41 29.80 8.08
C PHE A 22 15.76 28.81 6.96
N ILE A 23 16.97 28.90 6.40
CA ILE A 23 17.44 27.97 5.36
C ILE A 23 17.47 26.53 5.90
N GLY A 24 17.98 26.33 7.12
CA GLY A 24 18.02 25.01 7.75
C GLY A 24 16.62 24.38 7.90
N VAL A 25 15.66 25.16 8.41
CA VAL A 25 14.26 24.71 8.53
C VAL A 25 13.64 24.45 7.17
N ALA A 26 13.87 25.33 6.19
CA ALA A 26 13.34 25.13 4.83
C ALA A 26 13.92 23.87 4.16
N LEU A 27 15.21 23.61 4.31
CA LEU A 27 15.83 22.38 3.79
C LEU A 27 15.28 21.12 4.45
N LEU A 28 15.07 21.14 5.77
CA LEU A 28 14.45 20.02 6.48
C LEU A 28 13.02 19.79 6.00
N TRP A 29 12.24 20.86 5.85
CA TRP A 29 10.89 20.76 5.32
C TRP A 29 10.85 20.17 3.91
N VAL A 30 11.68 20.67 3.00
CA VAL A 30 11.81 20.14 1.63
C VAL A 30 12.20 18.66 1.66
N ALA A 31 13.14 18.26 2.51
CA ALA A 31 13.55 16.87 2.64
C ALA A 31 12.39 15.96 3.11
N VAL A 32 11.57 16.43 4.04
CA VAL A 32 10.36 15.71 4.51
C VAL A 32 9.34 15.56 3.37
N GLU A 33 9.05 16.64 2.62
CA GLU A 33 8.10 16.59 1.50
C GLU A 33 8.60 15.69 0.36
N LEU A 34 9.89 15.74 0.03
CA LEU A 34 10.49 14.84 -0.96
C LEU A 34 10.37 13.36 -0.52
N ASN A 35 10.61 13.09 0.77
CA ASN A 35 10.48 11.72 1.30
C ASN A 35 9.04 11.20 1.26
N ARG A 36 8.05 12.07 1.37
CA ARG A 36 6.61 11.74 1.29
C ARG A 36 6.06 11.75 -0.14
N SER A 37 6.79 12.31 -1.07
CA SER A 37 6.35 12.43 -2.46
C SER A 37 6.27 11.07 -3.16
N SER A 38 5.50 11.02 -4.25
CA SER A 38 5.42 9.85 -5.13
C SER A 38 6.75 9.48 -5.78
N TRP A 39 7.70 10.43 -5.86
CA TRP A 39 9.07 10.17 -6.29
C TRP A 39 9.77 9.13 -5.41
N ASN A 40 9.64 9.26 -4.08
CA ASN A 40 10.28 8.34 -3.14
C ASN A 40 9.40 7.13 -2.80
N THR A 41 8.09 7.34 -2.66
CA THR A 41 7.16 6.28 -2.24
C THR A 41 6.69 5.39 -3.39
N GLY A 42 6.78 5.85 -4.64
CA GLY A 42 6.20 5.17 -5.79
C GLY A 42 4.66 5.19 -5.81
N GLN A 43 4.02 5.96 -4.93
CA GLN A 43 2.57 6.09 -4.90
C GLN A 43 2.05 6.69 -6.21
N TRP A 44 0.97 6.14 -6.75
CA TRP A 44 0.32 6.55 -8.00
C TRP A 44 1.19 6.36 -9.27
N VAL A 45 2.32 5.67 -9.15
CA VAL A 45 3.19 5.38 -10.29
C VAL A 45 2.87 4.00 -10.85
N GLU A 46 2.36 3.98 -12.06
CA GLU A 46 2.11 2.73 -12.81
C GLU A 46 3.42 2.04 -13.15
N LYS A 47 3.51 0.75 -12.84
CA LYS A 47 4.69 -0.06 -13.17
C LYS A 47 4.39 -0.97 -14.35
N GLN A 48 5.10 -0.76 -15.45
CA GLN A 48 5.03 -1.65 -16.62
C GLN A 48 5.44 -3.07 -16.23
N GLN A 49 4.67 -4.03 -16.69
CA GLN A 49 4.85 -5.45 -16.38
C GLN A 49 5.27 -6.23 -17.64
N PRO A 50 5.95 -7.38 -17.48
CA PRO A 50 6.25 -8.26 -18.64
C PRO A 50 5.01 -8.72 -19.39
N VAL A 51 3.87 -8.80 -18.70
CA VAL A 51 2.54 -9.01 -19.26
C VAL A 51 1.66 -7.86 -18.80
N GLN A 52 1.01 -7.17 -19.71
CA GLN A 52 0.11 -6.05 -19.41
C GLN A 52 -1.20 -6.60 -18.84
N PHE A 53 -1.14 -7.02 -17.57
CA PHE A 53 -2.29 -7.56 -16.87
C PHE A 53 -3.18 -6.44 -16.34
N SER A 54 -4.46 -6.47 -16.69
CA SER A 54 -5.45 -5.50 -16.24
C SER A 54 -6.35 -6.10 -15.17
N HIS A 55 -6.23 -5.61 -13.94
CA HIS A 55 -7.19 -5.94 -12.88
C HIS A 55 -8.57 -5.39 -13.20
N LYS A 56 -8.66 -4.21 -13.85
CA LYS A 56 -9.93 -3.65 -14.28
C LYS A 56 -10.72 -4.64 -15.12
N HIS A 57 -10.08 -5.25 -16.13
CA HIS A 57 -10.75 -6.20 -17.00
C HIS A 57 -11.17 -7.47 -16.23
N HIS A 58 -10.25 -8.10 -15.49
CA HIS A 58 -10.52 -9.39 -14.84
C HIS A 58 -11.44 -9.28 -13.62
N VAL A 59 -11.23 -8.26 -12.78
CA VAL A 59 -11.96 -8.10 -11.52
C VAL A 59 -13.14 -7.15 -11.70
N GLY A 60 -12.92 -6.00 -12.34
CA GLY A 60 -13.96 -4.97 -12.51
C GLY A 60 -15.01 -5.36 -13.54
N ASP A 61 -14.59 -5.82 -14.71
CA ASP A 61 -15.51 -6.11 -15.81
C ASP A 61 -16.00 -7.56 -15.78
N ASP A 62 -15.12 -8.55 -15.57
CA ASP A 62 -15.45 -9.98 -15.55
C ASP A 62 -15.87 -10.50 -14.17
N GLY A 63 -15.67 -9.76 -13.10
CA GLY A 63 -16.09 -10.14 -11.75
C GLY A 63 -15.32 -11.30 -11.13
N ILE A 64 -14.08 -11.55 -11.57
CA ILE A 64 -13.25 -12.63 -11.02
C ILE A 64 -12.83 -12.27 -9.58
N ASP A 65 -13.09 -13.17 -8.63
CA ASP A 65 -12.74 -12.99 -7.21
C ASP A 65 -11.22 -12.94 -7.03
N CYS A 66 -10.77 -12.06 -6.15
CA CYS A 66 -9.33 -11.87 -5.83
C CYS A 66 -8.64 -13.18 -5.44
N ARG A 67 -9.35 -14.05 -4.71
CA ARG A 67 -8.86 -15.34 -4.21
C ARG A 67 -8.64 -16.38 -5.29
N TYR A 68 -9.22 -16.20 -6.47
CA TYR A 68 -8.96 -17.09 -7.61
C TYR A 68 -7.48 -17.04 -8.03
N CYS A 69 -6.88 -15.84 -7.96
CA CYS A 69 -5.48 -15.60 -8.32
C CYS A 69 -4.57 -15.52 -7.07
N HIS A 70 -5.01 -14.84 -6.02
CA HIS A 70 -4.27 -14.64 -4.77
C HIS A 70 -4.70 -15.67 -3.70
N THR A 71 -4.44 -16.95 -3.98
CA THR A 71 -4.99 -18.09 -3.23
C THR A 71 -4.53 -18.20 -1.78
N SER A 72 -3.42 -17.56 -1.42
CA SER A 72 -2.84 -17.64 -0.06
C SER A 72 -3.14 -16.41 0.81
N VAL A 73 -3.93 -15.45 0.30
CA VAL A 73 -4.17 -14.17 0.99
C VAL A 73 -4.81 -14.31 2.38
N GLU A 74 -5.63 -15.33 2.59
CA GLU A 74 -6.29 -15.61 3.86
C GLU A 74 -5.45 -16.50 4.81
N THR A 75 -4.40 -17.15 4.31
CA THR A 75 -3.67 -18.18 5.06
C THR A 75 -2.18 -17.91 5.25
N ALA A 76 -1.58 -17.03 4.43
CA ALA A 76 -0.15 -16.77 4.47
C ALA A 76 0.18 -15.27 4.57
N ALA A 77 1.44 -14.98 4.90
CA ALA A 77 1.94 -13.61 4.93
C ALA A 77 1.93 -12.96 3.54
N SER A 78 2.26 -13.71 2.50
CA SER A 78 2.15 -13.26 1.10
C SER A 78 0.81 -13.67 0.52
N ALA A 79 0.16 -12.75 -0.21
CA ALA A 79 -1.06 -13.06 -0.94
C ALA A 79 -0.85 -14.07 -2.08
N GLY A 80 0.41 -14.28 -2.48
CA GLY A 80 0.80 -15.14 -3.57
C GLY A 80 0.64 -14.48 -4.95
N MET A 81 1.52 -14.85 -5.86
CA MET A 81 1.36 -14.59 -7.29
C MET A 81 0.73 -15.81 -7.96
N PRO A 82 -0.25 -15.64 -8.84
CA PRO A 82 -0.87 -16.77 -9.51
C PRO A 82 0.17 -17.50 -10.37
N SER A 83 0.07 -18.82 -10.39
CA SER A 83 0.86 -19.62 -11.31
C SER A 83 0.39 -19.38 -12.75
N THR A 84 1.27 -19.61 -13.72
CA THR A 84 0.91 -19.50 -15.14
C THR A 84 -0.25 -20.43 -15.53
N ASN A 85 -0.41 -21.56 -14.83
CA ASN A 85 -1.55 -22.47 -15.02
C ASN A 85 -2.89 -21.78 -14.77
N THR A 86 -2.96 -20.89 -13.77
CA THR A 86 -4.17 -20.11 -13.47
C THR A 86 -4.59 -19.25 -14.66
N CYS A 87 -3.63 -18.60 -15.32
CA CYS A 87 -3.89 -17.83 -16.54
C CYS A 87 -4.37 -18.74 -17.69
N MET A 88 -3.72 -19.87 -17.85
CA MET A 88 -4.01 -20.82 -18.93
C MET A 88 -5.30 -21.60 -18.76
N ASN A 89 -5.97 -21.54 -17.59
CA ASN A 89 -7.32 -22.10 -17.45
C ASN A 89 -8.31 -21.45 -18.45
N CYS A 90 -8.16 -20.16 -18.70
CA CYS A 90 -8.96 -19.39 -19.65
C CYS A 90 -8.19 -19.11 -20.95
N HIS A 91 -6.96 -18.67 -20.87
CA HIS A 91 -6.19 -18.16 -22.02
C HIS A 91 -5.65 -19.23 -22.97
N LYS A 92 -5.86 -20.49 -22.68
CA LYS A 92 -5.70 -21.56 -23.69
C LYS A 92 -6.79 -21.54 -24.77
N GLN A 93 -7.90 -20.83 -24.52
CA GLN A 93 -9.02 -20.68 -25.46
C GLN A 93 -9.33 -19.21 -25.75
N ILE A 94 -9.35 -18.36 -24.70
CA ILE A 94 -9.64 -16.94 -24.82
C ILE A 94 -8.34 -16.20 -25.14
N TRP A 95 -8.30 -15.47 -26.24
CA TRP A 95 -7.10 -14.76 -26.72
C TRP A 95 -5.89 -15.69 -26.92
N ALA A 96 -6.13 -16.95 -27.25
CA ALA A 96 -5.11 -17.98 -27.29
C ALA A 96 -3.89 -17.62 -28.14
N ASP A 97 -4.10 -16.91 -29.26
CA ASP A 97 -3.05 -16.52 -30.19
C ASP A 97 -2.58 -15.07 -30.05
N SER A 98 -3.07 -14.35 -29.04
CA SER A 98 -2.69 -12.96 -28.82
C SER A 98 -1.18 -12.81 -28.57
N PRO A 99 -0.49 -11.90 -29.27
CA PRO A 99 0.93 -11.65 -29.01
C PRO A 99 1.21 -11.12 -27.61
N TYR A 100 0.25 -10.43 -26.99
CA TYR A 100 0.36 -9.93 -25.61
C TYR A 100 0.44 -11.06 -24.57
N LEU A 101 -0.08 -12.24 -24.89
CA LEU A 101 -0.04 -13.42 -24.02
C LEU A 101 1.15 -14.36 -24.33
N GLU A 102 2.02 -14.02 -25.26
CA GLU A 102 3.18 -14.86 -25.54
C GLU A 102 4.08 -15.09 -24.33
N PRO A 103 4.36 -14.10 -23.44
CA PRO A 103 5.12 -14.39 -22.23
C PRO A 103 4.44 -15.40 -21.30
N VAL A 104 3.10 -15.42 -21.26
CA VAL A 104 2.32 -16.40 -20.47
C VAL A 104 2.46 -17.78 -21.09
N ARG A 105 2.26 -17.92 -22.41
CA ARG A 105 2.40 -19.18 -23.12
C ARG A 105 3.84 -19.73 -23.04
N ALA A 106 4.83 -18.85 -23.17
CA ALA A 106 6.23 -19.23 -23.05
C ALA A 106 6.55 -19.74 -21.63
N SER A 107 6.07 -19.04 -20.60
CA SER A 107 6.18 -19.49 -19.21
C SER A 107 5.53 -20.86 -19.01
N PHE A 108 4.33 -21.05 -19.54
CA PHE A 108 3.61 -22.33 -19.45
C PHE A 108 4.36 -23.47 -20.13
N ARG A 109 4.91 -23.26 -21.35
CA ARG A 109 5.65 -24.29 -22.10
C ARG A 109 6.99 -24.64 -21.45
N THR A 110 7.67 -23.65 -20.88
CA THR A 110 9.05 -23.83 -20.39
C THR A 110 9.13 -24.10 -18.88
N GLY A 111 8.05 -23.90 -18.15
CA GLY A 111 8.03 -23.95 -16.69
C GLY A 111 8.78 -22.81 -16.00
N LYS A 112 9.29 -21.82 -16.76
CA LYS A 112 9.98 -20.66 -16.18
C LYS A 112 8.97 -19.62 -15.73
N PRO A 113 9.07 -19.11 -14.49
CA PRO A 113 8.12 -18.10 -13.99
C PRO A 113 8.24 -16.79 -14.76
N ILE A 114 7.13 -16.06 -14.85
CA ILE A 114 7.14 -14.69 -15.36
C ILE A 114 7.82 -13.79 -14.32
N GLY A 115 8.76 -12.97 -14.76
CA GLY A 115 9.50 -12.03 -13.90
C GLY A 115 8.67 -10.77 -13.56
N TRP A 116 7.60 -10.93 -12.79
CA TRP A 116 6.76 -9.82 -12.38
C TRP A 116 7.54 -8.76 -11.60
N ILE A 117 7.24 -7.50 -11.89
CA ILE A 117 7.78 -6.36 -11.12
C ILE A 117 6.87 -6.12 -9.92
N ARG A 118 7.44 -6.14 -8.72
CA ARG A 118 6.68 -5.90 -7.49
C ARG A 118 6.18 -4.45 -7.46
N VAL A 119 4.86 -4.27 -7.31
CA VAL A 119 4.19 -2.97 -7.23
C VAL A 119 4.21 -2.45 -5.80
N HIS A 120 3.69 -3.24 -4.87
CA HIS A 120 3.72 -2.95 -3.43
C HIS A 120 4.95 -3.63 -2.83
N ASP A 121 5.90 -2.84 -2.36
CA ASP A 121 7.20 -3.32 -1.89
C ASP A 121 7.58 -2.59 -0.60
N LEU A 122 7.44 -3.29 0.52
CA LEU A 122 7.89 -2.81 1.82
C LEU A 122 9.39 -3.06 1.97
N PRO A 123 10.12 -2.20 2.71
CA PRO A 123 11.50 -2.48 3.07
C PRO A 123 11.64 -3.81 3.82
N ASP A 124 12.75 -4.51 3.64
CA ASP A 124 12.98 -5.84 4.21
C ASP A 124 12.91 -5.90 5.74
N TYR A 125 13.07 -4.78 6.43
CA TYR A 125 12.91 -4.67 7.88
C TYR A 125 11.46 -4.49 8.35
N ALA A 126 10.50 -4.31 7.42
CA ALA A 126 9.08 -4.17 7.74
C ALA A 126 8.32 -5.45 7.37
N TYR A 127 7.87 -6.18 8.38
CA TYR A 127 7.17 -7.45 8.20
C TYR A 127 5.67 -7.21 8.12
N PHE A 128 5.08 -7.64 7.03
CA PHE A 128 3.65 -7.56 6.79
C PHE A 128 3.07 -8.96 6.57
N ASN A 129 1.88 -9.19 7.12
CA ASN A 129 1.18 -10.46 6.96
C ASN A 129 -0.25 -10.21 6.49
N HIS A 130 -0.57 -10.59 5.24
CA HIS A 130 -1.91 -10.47 4.67
C HIS A 130 -2.96 -11.24 5.46
N SER A 131 -2.68 -12.50 5.83
CA SER A 131 -3.69 -13.34 6.48
C SER A 131 -4.20 -12.75 7.79
N ILE A 132 -3.34 -12.11 8.58
CA ILE A 132 -3.74 -11.45 9.82
C ILE A 132 -4.70 -10.29 9.53
N HIS A 133 -4.38 -9.42 8.57
CA HIS A 133 -5.18 -8.26 8.24
C HIS A 133 -6.54 -8.65 7.66
N VAL A 134 -6.56 -9.58 6.72
CA VAL A 134 -7.76 -10.10 6.08
C VAL A 134 -8.67 -10.76 7.11
N ASN A 135 -8.14 -11.68 7.93
CA ASN A 135 -8.92 -12.37 8.96
C ASN A 135 -9.40 -11.45 10.08
N LYS A 136 -8.76 -10.29 10.27
CA LYS A 136 -9.18 -9.26 11.22
C LYS A 136 -10.11 -8.20 10.61
N GLY A 137 -10.61 -8.41 9.40
CA GLY A 137 -11.63 -7.57 8.80
C GLY A 137 -11.11 -6.33 8.06
N VAL A 138 -9.83 -6.30 7.69
CA VAL A 138 -9.28 -5.25 6.83
C VAL A 138 -9.47 -5.64 5.37
N GLY A 139 -10.17 -4.82 4.60
CA GLY A 139 -10.44 -5.10 3.20
C GLY A 139 -9.31 -4.69 2.26
N CYS A 140 -9.26 -5.34 1.11
CA CYS A 140 -8.21 -5.14 0.10
C CYS A 140 -8.11 -3.69 -0.36
N SER A 141 -9.25 -3.03 -0.61
CA SER A 141 -9.28 -1.64 -1.06
C SER A 141 -8.68 -0.64 -0.07
N THR A 142 -8.60 -0.98 1.21
CA THR A 142 -7.99 -0.12 2.25
C THR A 142 -6.50 0.13 1.97
N CYS A 143 -5.79 -0.87 1.45
CA CYS A 143 -4.34 -0.78 1.18
C CYS A 143 -4.05 -0.63 -0.33
N HIS A 144 -4.81 -1.35 -1.16
CA HIS A 144 -4.57 -1.42 -2.61
C HIS A 144 -5.38 -0.40 -3.41
N GLY A 145 -6.26 0.38 -2.76
CA GLY A 145 -7.17 1.27 -3.49
C GLY A 145 -8.15 0.50 -4.36
N ARG A 146 -8.69 1.14 -5.37
CA ARG A 146 -9.64 0.55 -6.33
C ARG A 146 -8.88 -0.22 -7.42
N VAL A 147 -8.19 -1.30 -7.01
CA VAL A 147 -7.41 -2.13 -7.95
C VAL A 147 -8.30 -2.76 -9.03
N ASP A 148 -9.55 -2.99 -8.72
CA ASP A 148 -10.60 -3.41 -9.65
C ASP A 148 -10.89 -2.39 -10.77
N ASP A 149 -10.38 -1.18 -10.66
CA ASP A 149 -10.49 -0.13 -11.69
C ASP A 149 -9.12 0.26 -12.28
N MET A 150 -8.07 -0.54 -12.00
CA MET A 150 -6.71 -0.28 -12.50
C MET A 150 -6.40 -1.10 -13.77
N PRO A 151 -6.26 -0.45 -14.94
CA PRO A 151 -5.74 -1.11 -16.14
C PRO A 151 -4.29 -1.57 -15.96
N ILE A 152 -3.47 -0.75 -15.30
CA ILE A 152 -2.11 -1.07 -14.88
C ILE A 152 -2.04 -0.82 -13.37
N ALA A 153 -1.56 -1.80 -12.64
CA ALA A 153 -1.49 -1.71 -11.20
C ALA A 153 -0.46 -0.67 -10.73
N TYR A 154 -0.85 0.13 -9.77
CA TYR A 154 0.00 1.07 -9.06
C TYR A 154 -0.22 0.98 -7.54
N GLN A 155 0.72 1.50 -6.77
CA GLN A 155 0.61 1.58 -5.33
C GLN A 155 -0.30 2.76 -4.94
N ALA A 156 -1.45 2.49 -4.33
CA ALA A 156 -2.41 3.51 -3.95
C ALA A 156 -2.07 4.21 -2.62
N ALA A 157 -1.39 3.52 -1.71
CA ALA A 157 -1.00 4.04 -0.40
C ALA A 157 0.50 4.32 -0.34
N THR A 158 0.94 5.23 0.52
CA THR A 158 2.38 5.54 0.69
C THR A 158 3.17 4.35 1.25
N LEU A 159 2.54 3.50 2.04
CA LEU A 159 3.13 2.39 2.81
C LEU A 159 4.23 2.86 3.79
N GLN A 160 4.31 4.16 4.08
CA GLN A 160 5.17 4.68 5.13
C GLN A 160 4.64 4.29 6.51
N MET A 161 5.52 4.23 7.52
CA MET A 161 5.15 3.83 8.89
C MET A 161 3.99 4.65 9.45
N GLU A 162 3.93 5.95 9.18
CA GLU A 162 2.84 6.83 9.65
C GLU A 162 1.48 6.39 9.10
N TRP A 163 1.44 5.91 7.85
CA TRP A 163 0.22 5.40 7.23
C TRP A 163 -0.26 4.10 7.92
N CYS A 164 0.65 3.18 8.20
CA CYS A 164 0.34 1.97 8.97
C CYS A 164 -0.16 2.30 10.38
N LEU A 165 0.52 3.24 11.06
CA LEU A 165 0.16 3.67 12.40
C LEU A 165 -1.19 4.37 12.47
N ALA A 166 -1.63 5.05 11.42
CA ALA A 166 -2.97 5.64 11.38
C ALA A 166 -4.06 4.57 11.56
N CYS A 167 -3.90 3.41 10.89
CA CYS A 167 -4.79 2.26 11.06
C CYS A 167 -4.60 1.57 12.42
N HIS A 168 -3.36 1.31 12.83
CA HIS A 168 -3.06 0.62 14.09
C HIS A 168 -3.50 1.40 15.33
N ARG A 169 -3.59 2.73 15.26
CA ARG A 169 -4.10 3.59 16.34
C ARG A 169 -5.60 3.57 16.46
N GLN A 170 -6.31 3.45 15.36
CA GLN A 170 -7.78 3.50 15.27
C GLN A 170 -8.30 2.43 14.29
N PRO A 171 -8.05 1.12 14.56
CA PRO A 171 -8.41 0.05 13.63
C PRO A 171 -9.91 0.00 13.35
N GLU A 172 -10.76 0.37 14.31
CA GLU A 172 -12.22 0.42 14.18
C GLU A 172 -12.71 1.26 12.99
N ARG A 173 -11.91 2.22 12.55
CA ARG A 173 -12.24 3.05 11.38
C ARG A 173 -12.08 2.30 10.06
N PHE A 174 -11.27 1.25 10.03
CA PHE A 174 -10.85 0.55 8.81
C PHE A 174 -11.45 -0.85 8.69
N LEU A 175 -12.02 -1.37 9.78
CA LEU A 175 -12.67 -2.67 9.78
C LEU A 175 -13.99 -2.64 9.02
N ARG A 176 -14.35 -3.81 8.48
CA ARG A 176 -15.61 -4.06 7.75
C ARG A 176 -16.11 -5.47 8.04
N PRO A 177 -17.39 -5.78 7.74
CA PRO A 177 -17.89 -7.13 7.85
C PRO A 177 -17.13 -8.07 6.91
N LYS A 178 -16.98 -9.33 7.31
CA LYS A 178 -16.15 -10.32 6.59
C LYS A 178 -16.60 -10.53 5.14
N GLU A 179 -17.88 -10.43 4.88
CA GLU A 179 -18.49 -10.56 3.56
C GLU A 179 -18.08 -9.40 2.62
N LYS A 180 -17.57 -8.31 3.19
CA LYS A 180 -17.18 -7.10 2.47
C LYS A 180 -15.68 -6.92 2.34
N ILE A 181 -14.86 -7.88 2.75
CA ILE A 181 -13.40 -7.81 2.70
C ILE A 181 -12.90 -7.67 1.25
N PHE A 182 -13.50 -8.43 0.34
CA PHE A 182 -13.15 -8.43 -1.08
C PHE A 182 -14.01 -7.46 -1.92
N ASP A 183 -14.95 -6.75 -1.28
CA ASP A 183 -15.73 -5.70 -1.93
C ASP A 183 -14.87 -4.43 -2.08
N MET A 184 -14.43 -4.15 -3.31
CA MET A 184 -13.55 -3.02 -3.61
C MET A 184 -14.27 -1.68 -3.54
N THR A 185 -15.61 -1.66 -3.56
CA THR A 185 -16.43 -0.45 -3.49
C THR A 185 -16.72 0.00 -2.06
N TRP A 186 -16.42 -0.84 -1.07
CA TRP A 186 -16.63 -0.52 0.34
C TRP A 186 -15.81 0.71 0.76
N ARG A 187 -16.47 1.73 1.27
CA ARG A 187 -15.82 2.97 1.74
C ARG A 187 -15.36 2.83 3.18
N THR A 188 -14.11 3.26 3.43
CA THR A 188 -13.54 3.36 4.78
C THR A 188 -13.40 4.80 5.25
N GLU A 189 -13.54 5.76 4.34
CA GLU A 189 -13.38 7.19 4.62
C GLU A 189 -14.70 7.80 5.10
N ASN A 190 -14.58 8.79 6.01
CA ASN A 190 -15.70 9.60 6.51
C ASN A 190 -16.86 8.77 7.10
N LYS A 191 -16.54 7.77 7.92
CA LYS A 191 -17.54 6.99 8.62
C LYS A 191 -18.39 7.86 9.54
N SER A 192 -19.71 7.60 9.55
CA SER A 192 -20.63 8.20 10.53
C SER A 192 -20.36 7.68 11.94
N ALA A 193 -21.00 8.28 12.95
CA ALA A 193 -20.88 7.82 14.32
C ALA A 193 -21.39 6.37 14.50
N GLU A 194 -22.44 6.00 13.77
CA GLU A 194 -23.03 4.67 13.75
C GLU A 194 -22.05 3.65 13.14
N GLU A 195 -21.47 3.95 11.99
CA GLU A 195 -20.49 3.09 11.32
C GLU A 195 -19.22 2.91 12.16
N LEU A 196 -18.85 3.93 12.94
CA LEU A 196 -17.72 3.83 13.88
C LEU A 196 -18.08 2.90 15.04
N GLN A 197 -19.31 2.94 15.54
CA GLN A 197 -19.79 2.04 16.58
C GLN A 197 -19.83 0.58 16.09
N GLU A 198 -20.23 0.35 14.85
CA GLU A 198 -20.13 -0.97 14.22
C GLU A 198 -18.68 -1.45 14.12
N GLY A 199 -17.77 -0.55 13.74
CA GLY A 199 -16.33 -0.83 13.71
C GLY A 199 -15.77 -1.24 15.06
N MET A 200 -16.25 -0.65 16.16
CA MET A 200 -15.88 -1.05 17.52
C MET A 200 -16.40 -2.44 17.86
N THR A 201 -17.60 -2.79 17.41
CA THR A 201 -18.16 -4.13 17.56
C THR A 201 -17.29 -5.15 16.80
N TRP A 202 -16.99 -4.89 15.52
CA TRP A 202 -16.10 -5.77 14.74
C TRP A 202 -14.71 -5.91 15.34
N LYS A 203 -14.18 -4.84 15.93
CA LYS A 203 -12.89 -4.88 16.63
C LYS A 203 -12.90 -5.89 17.78
N ALA A 204 -14.00 -5.94 18.54
CA ALA A 204 -14.19 -6.91 19.62
C ALA A 204 -14.38 -8.33 19.08
N ASP A 205 -15.30 -8.52 18.12
CA ASP A 205 -15.64 -9.81 17.53
C ASP A 205 -14.45 -10.49 16.84
N TYR A 206 -13.66 -9.71 16.11
CA TYR A 206 -12.47 -10.20 15.42
C TYR A 206 -11.24 -10.28 16.34
N LYS A 207 -11.41 -9.93 17.62
CA LYS A 207 -10.33 -9.98 18.63
C LYS A 207 -9.09 -9.23 18.15
N VAL A 208 -9.30 -7.99 17.67
CA VAL A 208 -8.20 -7.12 17.27
C VAL A 208 -7.47 -6.68 18.53
N GLN A 209 -6.15 -6.78 18.52
CA GLN A 209 -5.31 -6.48 19.66
C GLN A 209 -5.44 -4.99 20.09
N GLY A 210 -5.12 -4.74 21.36
CA GLY A 210 -5.12 -3.38 21.90
C GLY A 210 -3.95 -2.56 21.33
N ARG A 211 -4.09 -1.24 21.45
CA ARG A 211 -3.14 -0.25 20.92
C ARG A 211 -1.70 -0.50 21.35
N ALA A 212 -1.46 -0.89 22.61
CA ALA A 212 -0.12 -1.17 23.13
C ALA A 212 0.60 -2.28 22.35
N VAL A 213 -0.14 -3.27 21.84
CA VAL A 213 0.42 -4.35 21.00
C VAL A 213 0.56 -3.86 19.56
N LEU A 214 -0.49 -3.22 19.02
CA LEU A 214 -0.50 -2.79 17.61
C LEU A 214 0.56 -1.73 17.28
N GLU A 215 0.95 -0.90 18.25
CA GLU A 215 1.98 0.15 18.08
C GLU A 215 3.36 -0.30 18.60
N SER A 216 3.50 -1.53 19.07
CA SER A 216 4.81 -2.06 19.46
C SER A 216 5.73 -2.19 18.25
N CYS A 217 6.98 -1.76 18.38
CA CYS A 217 7.97 -1.84 17.30
C CYS A 217 8.09 -3.28 16.75
N SER A 218 8.05 -4.28 17.63
CA SER A 218 8.16 -5.69 17.28
C SER A 218 6.95 -6.26 16.53
N THR A 219 5.84 -5.53 16.44
CA THR A 219 4.68 -5.94 15.62
C THR A 219 5.01 -5.86 14.13
N CYS A 220 5.79 -4.85 13.75
CA CYS A 220 6.14 -4.57 12.35
C CYS A 220 7.63 -4.81 12.04
N HIS A 221 8.51 -4.71 13.04
CA HIS A 221 9.96 -4.83 12.86
C HIS A 221 10.53 -5.99 13.68
N ARG A 222 11.38 -6.81 13.05
CA ARG A 222 12.06 -7.95 13.69
C ARG A 222 13.54 -7.95 13.37
#